data_374e291143cf8c1213f2973c198eb2a6
#
_entry.id   374e291143cf8c1213f2973c198eb2a6
#
_cell.length_a   1.000
_cell.length_b   1.000
_cell.length_c   1.000
_cell.angle_alpha   90.00
_cell.angle_beta   90.00
_cell.angle_gamma   90.00
#
_symmetry.space_group_name_H-M   'P 1'
#
loop_
_entity.id
_entity.type
_entity.pdbx_description
1 polymer ?
#
loop_
_entity_poly.entity_id
_entity_poly.type
_entity_poly.pdbx_seq_one_letter_code
_entity_poly.pdbx_strand_id
1 'polypeptide(L)'
;MIKARNRSGFTLLEVLISLAIMGMVMATVMQTVQQTRMAVDAIHNIAETENVGPRILDQIRNDIENIVVSDITDYNLLQGEDQTIIGAGADKLDLIVNRRSYIPALSDDGDRLLYPHLNEVGYRLKQNPQRSDFLELYRREDALVDDDPFRDGSYALIYDRIVSLDIQYAKRPDFDIFWEDSWDSKVEQSLPFAIKIFLEIEIQPRRSIESLNIIQANRARLSFTDVIHIPEEKRWRFRHHFQPGRLVDAQDDSAGTGDAGGTGDAMSDDATGGSGLGAPSGSRNEEPPKEN
;
A
#
# COMPACT_ATOMS: atom_id res chain seq x y z
N MET A 1 -70.48 -70.03 -6.11
CA MET A 1 -70.51 -69.11 -4.94
C MET A 1 -69.44 -68.08 -5.15
N ILE A 2 -69.86 -66.89 -5.55
CA ILE A 2 -68.93 -65.76 -5.76
C ILE A 2 -68.86 -65.02 -4.44
N LYS A 3 -67.64 -65.00 -3.78
CA LYS A 3 -67.37 -64.35 -2.51
C LYS A 3 -67.36 -62.83 -2.74
N ALA A 4 -68.38 -62.11 -2.22
CA ALA A 4 -68.45 -60.66 -2.27
C ALA A 4 -67.25 -60.07 -1.53
N ARG A 5 -66.40 -59.37 -2.22
CA ARG A 5 -65.24 -58.67 -1.67
C ARG A 5 -65.74 -57.37 -1.02
N ASN A 6 -65.77 -57.32 0.33
CA ASN A 6 -66.06 -56.08 1.05
C ASN A 6 -65.08 -54.96 0.61
N ARG A 7 -65.58 -53.94 -0.03
CA ARG A 7 -64.86 -52.72 -0.34
C ARG A 7 -65.10 -51.80 0.84
N SER A 8 -64.10 -51.73 1.76
CA SER A 8 -64.08 -50.67 2.77
C SER A 8 -63.74 -49.33 2.08
N GLY A 9 -64.60 -48.36 2.17
CA GLY A 9 -64.37 -47.00 1.68
C GLY A 9 -63.53 -46.22 2.73
N PHE A 10 -62.71 -45.29 2.28
CA PHE A 10 -62.01 -44.35 3.14
C PHE A 10 -62.97 -43.46 3.91
N THR A 11 -62.69 -43.27 5.20
CA THR A 11 -63.46 -42.33 6.04
C THR A 11 -62.98 -40.87 5.81
N LEU A 12 -63.88 -39.93 5.88
CA LEU A 12 -63.52 -38.49 5.77
C LEU A 12 -62.51 -38.07 6.81
N LEU A 13 -62.51 -38.68 7.99
CA LEU A 13 -61.57 -38.44 9.07
C LEU A 13 -60.15 -38.88 8.69
N GLU A 14 -59.99 -40.03 8.05
CA GLU A 14 -58.69 -40.60 7.63
C GLU A 14 -58.04 -39.69 6.58
N VAL A 15 -58.81 -39.15 5.63
CA VAL A 15 -58.34 -38.19 4.63
C VAL A 15 -57.89 -36.87 5.32
N LEU A 16 -58.65 -36.38 6.29
CA LEU A 16 -58.24 -35.17 7.05
C LEU A 16 -56.96 -35.34 7.82
N ILE A 17 -56.80 -36.49 8.52
CA ILE A 17 -55.58 -36.81 9.29
C ILE A 17 -54.40 -36.98 8.35
N SER A 18 -54.54 -37.67 7.24
CA SER A 18 -53.41 -37.82 6.28
C SER A 18 -53.01 -36.52 5.64
N LEU A 19 -53.94 -35.61 5.30
CA LEU A 19 -53.62 -34.28 4.85
C LEU A 19 -52.92 -33.44 5.93
N ALA A 20 -53.36 -33.55 7.18
CA ALA A 20 -52.73 -32.82 8.28
C ALA A 20 -51.27 -33.30 8.49
N ILE A 21 -51.03 -34.61 8.48
CA ILE A 21 -49.68 -35.18 8.59
C ILE A 21 -48.81 -34.78 7.41
N MET A 22 -49.36 -34.86 6.17
CA MET A 22 -48.64 -34.43 4.97
C MET A 22 -48.29 -32.93 5.03
N GLY A 23 -49.17 -32.07 5.49
CA GLY A 23 -48.93 -30.63 5.70
C GLY A 23 -47.79 -30.40 6.72
N MET A 24 -47.81 -31.15 7.83
CA MET A 24 -46.74 -31.06 8.86
C MET A 24 -45.38 -31.52 8.31
N VAL A 25 -45.33 -32.62 7.59
CA VAL A 25 -44.11 -33.09 6.94
C VAL A 25 -43.58 -32.07 5.91
N MET A 26 -44.46 -31.53 5.09
CA MET A 26 -44.08 -30.51 4.11
C MET A 26 -43.53 -29.25 4.77
N ALA A 27 -44.15 -28.81 5.88
CA ALA A 27 -43.67 -27.65 6.66
C ALA A 27 -42.27 -27.91 7.25
N THR A 28 -42.02 -29.06 7.82
CA THR A 28 -40.68 -29.43 8.38
C THR A 28 -39.63 -29.51 7.28
N VAL A 29 -39.94 -30.11 6.13
CA VAL A 29 -39.02 -30.15 4.98
C VAL A 29 -38.69 -28.75 4.50
N MET A 30 -39.69 -27.88 4.34
CA MET A 30 -39.48 -26.50 3.91
C MET A 30 -38.63 -25.72 4.89
N GLN A 31 -38.84 -25.88 6.19
CA GLN A 31 -38.02 -25.28 7.24
C GLN A 31 -36.57 -25.75 7.16
N THR A 32 -36.34 -27.06 7.00
CA THR A 32 -35.00 -27.63 6.86
C THR A 32 -34.27 -27.07 5.63
N VAL A 33 -34.95 -26.98 4.49
CA VAL A 33 -34.39 -26.38 3.26
C VAL A 33 -33.99 -24.92 3.46
N GLN A 34 -34.84 -24.13 4.15
CA GLN A 34 -34.53 -22.75 4.44
C GLN A 34 -33.31 -22.62 5.36
N GLN A 35 -33.24 -23.41 6.45
CA GLN A 35 -32.11 -23.42 7.36
C GLN A 35 -30.80 -23.81 6.64
N THR A 36 -30.86 -24.82 5.78
CA THR A 36 -29.69 -25.25 4.99
C THR A 36 -29.21 -24.14 4.05
N ARG A 37 -30.14 -23.43 3.37
CA ARG A 37 -29.76 -22.29 2.52
C ARG A 37 -29.09 -21.18 3.31
N MET A 38 -29.64 -20.82 4.49
CA MET A 38 -29.02 -19.82 5.36
C MET A 38 -27.60 -20.20 5.80
N ALA A 39 -27.41 -21.48 6.18
CA ALA A 39 -26.08 -21.98 6.57
C ALA A 39 -25.08 -21.94 5.41
N VAL A 40 -25.49 -22.36 4.22
CA VAL A 40 -24.63 -22.31 3.01
C VAL A 40 -24.27 -20.87 2.66
N ASP A 41 -25.24 -19.94 2.71
CA ASP A 41 -24.98 -18.53 2.44
C ASP A 41 -24.01 -17.89 3.46
N ALA A 42 -24.14 -18.26 4.75
CA ALA A 42 -23.22 -17.80 5.79
C ALA A 42 -21.78 -18.29 5.55
N ILE A 43 -21.63 -19.60 5.22
CA ILE A 43 -20.30 -20.17 4.92
C ILE A 43 -19.68 -19.49 3.69
N HIS A 44 -20.46 -19.27 2.63
CA HIS A 44 -19.95 -18.59 1.44
C HIS A 44 -19.49 -17.14 1.72
N ASN A 45 -20.26 -16.40 2.52
CA ASN A 45 -19.90 -15.03 2.89
C ASN A 45 -18.60 -14.96 3.67
N ILE A 46 -18.41 -15.88 4.64
CA ILE A 46 -17.18 -15.96 5.42
C ILE A 46 -16.00 -16.32 4.49
N ALA A 47 -16.14 -17.36 3.68
CA ALA A 47 -15.09 -17.81 2.78
C ALA A 47 -14.70 -16.72 1.75
N GLU A 48 -15.65 -15.96 1.23
CA GLU A 48 -15.38 -14.84 0.33
C GLU A 48 -14.56 -13.76 1.05
N THR A 49 -14.97 -13.35 2.26
CA THR A 49 -14.29 -12.32 3.04
C THR A 49 -12.90 -12.77 3.49
N GLU A 50 -12.75 -14.04 3.91
CA GLU A 50 -11.44 -14.63 4.27
C GLU A 50 -10.45 -14.62 3.11
N ASN A 51 -10.91 -14.73 1.87
CA ASN A 51 -10.05 -14.68 0.69
C ASN A 51 -9.73 -13.25 0.21
N VAL A 52 -10.64 -12.32 0.43
CA VAL A 52 -10.48 -10.93 -0.05
C VAL A 52 -9.40 -10.19 0.73
N GLY A 53 -9.38 -10.31 2.08
CA GLY A 53 -8.40 -9.63 2.93
C GLY A 53 -6.95 -9.91 2.54
N PRO A 54 -6.52 -11.18 2.49
CA PRO A 54 -5.17 -11.53 2.05
C PRO A 54 -4.85 -11.04 0.63
N ARG A 55 -5.79 -11.10 -0.30
CA ARG A 55 -5.57 -10.61 -1.67
C ARG A 55 -5.33 -9.10 -1.73
N ILE A 56 -6.04 -8.32 -0.91
CA ILE A 56 -5.80 -6.88 -0.79
C ILE A 56 -4.41 -6.64 -0.22
N LEU A 57 -4.05 -7.32 0.86
CA LEU A 57 -2.73 -7.19 1.48
C LEU A 57 -1.60 -7.63 0.53
N ASP A 58 -1.78 -8.73 -0.20
CA ASP A 58 -0.82 -9.19 -1.21
C ASP A 58 -0.64 -8.15 -2.34
N GLN A 59 -1.71 -7.48 -2.74
CA GLN A 59 -1.61 -6.42 -3.75
C GLN A 59 -0.81 -5.23 -3.23
N ILE A 60 -1.09 -4.77 -2.00
CA ILE A 60 -0.36 -3.67 -1.36
C ILE A 60 1.11 -4.08 -1.15
N ARG A 61 1.35 -5.29 -0.65
CA ARG A 61 2.70 -5.86 -0.48
C ARG A 61 3.47 -5.84 -1.80
N ASN A 62 2.86 -6.31 -2.88
CA ASN A 62 3.49 -6.32 -4.20
C ASN A 62 3.88 -4.92 -4.67
N ASP A 63 3.03 -3.92 -4.44
CA ASP A 63 3.34 -2.54 -4.81
C ASP A 63 4.47 -1.98 -3.94
N ILE A 64 4.50 -2.26 -2.63
CA ILE A 64 5.59 -1.86 -1.72
C ILE A 64 6.92 -2.57 -2.08
N GLU A 65 6.88 -3.86 -2.39
CA GLU A 65 8.07 -4.60 -2.80
C GLU A 65 8.65 -4.11 -4.13
N ASN A 66 7.85 -3.49 -4.97
CA ASN A 66 8.29 -2.89 -6.24
C ASN A 66 8.54 -1.38 -6.15
N ILE A 67 8.64 -0.81 -4.95
CA ILE A 67 8.95 0.60 -4.79
C ILE A 67 10.25 0.95 -5.50
N VAL A 68 10.23 2.08 -6.19
CA VAL A 68 11.41 2.59 -6.89
C VAL A 68 12.46 3.02 -5.88
N VAL A 69 13.69 2.74 -6.22
CA VAL A 69 14.86 3.25 -5.51
C VAL A 69 15.57 4.21 -6.44
N SER A 70 15.51 5.50 -6.10
CA SER A 70 16.19 6.55 -6.86
C SER A 70 17.17 7.26 -5.97
N ASP A 71 18.30 7.67 -6.54
CA ASP A 71 19.25 8.57 -5.88
C ASP A 71 18.74 10.03 -5.86
N ILE A 72 17.60 10.29 -6.49
CA ILE A 72 17.00 11.61 -6.58
C ILE A 72 16.24 11.89 -5.29
N THR A 73 16.87 12.62 -4.38
CA THR A 73 16.27 13.05 -3.10
C THR A 73 15.20 14.11 -3.26
N ASP A 74 15.02 14.63 -4.47
CA ASP A 74 14.08 15.71 -4.75
C ASP A 74 12.63 15.21 -4.92
N TYR A 75 12.46 13.91 -5.20
CA TYR A 75 11.16 13.30 -5.37
C TYR A 75 10.69 12.59 -4.10
N ASN A 76 9.40 12.68 -3.83
CA ASN A 76 8.77 11.86 -2.80
C ASN A 76 8.46 10.48 -3.37
N LEU A 77 9.12 9.44 -2.85
CA LEU A 77 8.97 8.06 -3.35
C LEU A 77 7.90 7.28 -2.59
N LEU A 78 7.62 7.68 -1.36
CA LEU A 78 6.60 7.09 -0.49
C LEU A 78 6.06 8.15 0.45
N GLN A 79 4.75 8.26 0.48
CA GLN A 79 4.02 9.12 1.39
C GLN A 79 2.90 8.33 2.06
N GLY A 80 2.87 8.36 3.39
CA GLY A 80 1.81 7.81 4.22
C GLY A 80 1.19 8.91 5.08
N GLU A 81 -0.13 9.03 5.04
CA GLU A 81 -0.88 10.00 5.82
C GLU A 81 -1.87 9.29 6.73
N ASP A 82 -1.81 9.58 8.03
CA ASP A 82 -2.85 9.19 8.99
C ASP A 82 -4.12 9.98 8.70
N GLN A 83 -5.19 9.28 8.45
CA GLN A 83 -6.48 9.86 8.14
C GLN A 83 -7.62 9.09 8.80
N THR A 84 -8.64 9.82 9.23
CA THR A 84 -9.84 9.24 9.83
C THR A 84 -11.08 9.65 9.05
N ILE A 85 -11.93 8.68 8.68
CA ILE A 85 -13.23 8.92 8.05
C ILE A 85 -14.30 8.31 8.95
N ILE A 86 -15.25 9.13 9.43
CA ILE A 86 -16.38 8.71 10.30
C ILE A 86 -15.90 7.96 11.55
N GLY A 87 -14.75 8.35 12.12
CA GLY A 87 -14.18 7.71 13.32
C GLY A 87 -13.51 6.36 13.08
N ALA A 88 -13.32 5.96 11.83
CA ALA A 88 -12.56 4.77 11.45
C ALA A 88 -11.23 5.19 10.80
N GLY A 89 -10.17 4.43 11.04
CA GLY A 89 -8.88 4.63 10.37
C GLY A 89 -9.05 4.52 8.86
N ALA A 90 -8.52 5.48 8.14
CA ALA A 90 -8.66 5.59 6.69
C ALA A 90 -7.40 6.14 6.06
N ASP A 91 -6.27 5.58 6.46
CA ASP A 91 -4.94 6.02 6.07
C ASP A 91 -4.77 5.96 4.56
N LYS A 92 -3.92 6.88 4.09
CA LYS A 92 -3.49 6.91 2.70
C LYS A 92 -2.07 6.42 2.58
N LEU A 93 -1.81 5.69 1.52
CA LEU A 93 -0.48 5.29 1.11
C LEU A 93 -0.31 5.62 -0.36
N ASP A 94 0.68 6.42 -0.67
CA ASP A 94 1.08 6.72 -2.04
C ASP A 94 2.56 6.35 -2.24
N LEU A 95 2.89 5.76 -3.39
CA LEU A 95 4.24 5.29 -3.70
C LEU A 95 4.53 5.30 -5.22
N ILE A 96 5.80 5.45 -5.56
CA ILE A 96 6.27 5.30 -6.94
C ILE A 96 6.82 3.88 -7.09
N VAL A 97 6.30 3.15 -8.07
CA VAL A 97 6.64 1.74 -8.29
C VAL A 97 7.30 1.51 -9.64
N ASN A 98 8.22 0.54 -9.66
CA ASN A 98 8.82 0.01 -10.87
C ASN A 98 8.09 -1.27 -11.29
N ARG A 99 6.92 -1.10 -11.86
CA ARG A 99 6.09 -2.17 -12.36
C ARG A 99 5.28 -1.67 -13.56
N ARG A 100 5.04 -2.53 -14.53
CA ARG A 100 4.22 -2.17 -15.67
C ARG A 100 2.86 -1.65 -15.23
N SER A 101 2.50 -0.45 -15.71
CA SER A 101 1.20 0.16 -15.42
C SER A 101 0.06 -0.68 -15.99
N TYR A 102 -1.04 -0.75 -15.24
CA TYR A 102 -2.29 -1.33 -15.74
C TYR A 102 -3.06 -0.35 -16.62
N ILE A 103 -2.80 0.94 -16.44
CA ILE A 103 -3.47 2.03 -17.15
C ILE A 103 -2.51 2.53 -18.24
N PRO A 104 -2.97 2.63 -19.50
CA PRO A 104 -2.13 3.17 -20.55
C PRO A 104 -1.98 4.69 -20.42
N ALA A 105 -0.79 5.19 -20.67
CA ALA A 105 -0.53 6.59 -21.01
C ALA A 105 -0.61 6.78 -22.51
N LEU A 106 -0.96 7.98 -22.95
CA LEU A 106 -0.84 8.37 -24.35
C LEU A 106 0.60 8.82 -24.60
N SER A 107 1.18 8.40 -25.73
CA SER A 107 2.44 8.96 -26.21
C SER A 107 2.28 10.46 -26.49
N ASP A 108 3.38 11.21 -26.45
CA ASP A 108 3.40 12.65 -26.77
C ASP A 108 2.79 12.97 -28.14
N ASP A 109 2.91 12.06 -29.09
CA ASP A 109 2.29 12.18 -30.42
C ASP A 109 0.78 11.87 -30.43
N GLY A 110 0.23 11.37 -29.32
CA GLY A 110 -1.19 10.98 -29.18
C GLY A 110 -1.62 9.72 -29.92
N ASP A 111 -0.73 9.06 -30.64
CA ASP A 111 -1.06 7.96 -31.55
C ASP A 111 -0.89 6.56 -30.93
N ARG A 112 -0.18 6.45 -29.81
CA ARG A 112 0.16 5.16 -29.20
C ARG A 112 -0.17 5.09 -27.72
N LEU A 113 -0.71 3.93 -27.30
CA LEU A 113 -0.87 3.59 -25.90
C LEU A 113 0.43 3.01 -25.39
N LEU A 114 1.00 3.64 -24.37
CA LEU A 114 2.20 3.20 -23.67
C LEU A 114 1.79 2.64 -22.31
N TYR A 115 2.50 1.61 -21.86
CA TYR A 115 2.37 1.04 -20.52
C TYR A 115 3.72 1.21 -19.82
N PRO A 116 3.99 2.36 -19.19
CA PRO A 116 5.26 2.60 -18.55
C PRO A 116 5.50 1.65 -17.38
N HIS A 117 6.77 1.42 -17.07
CA HIS A 117 7.17 0.63 -15.91
C HIS A 117 7.33 1.47 -14.65
N LEU A 118 7.52 2.77 -14.80
CA LEU A 118 7.55 3.70 -13.70
C LEU A 118 6.19 4.38 -13.62
N ASN A 119 5.49 4.20 -12.52
CA ASN A 119 4.17 4.77 -12.31
C ASN A 119 3.92 5.04 -10.83
N GLU A 120 2.91 5.88 -10.57
CA GLU A 120 2.45 6.19 -9.24
C GLU A 120 1.29 5.29 -8.85
N VAL A 121 1.32 4.80 -7.63
CA VAL A 121 0.26 3.98 -7.05
C VAL A 121 -0.14 4.54 -5.71
N GLY A 122 -1.43 4.59 -5.44
CA GLY A 122 -1.94 5.00 -4.14
C GLY A 122 -3.12 4.18 -3.68
N TYR A 123 -3.29 4.10 -2.36
CA TYR A 123 -4.42 3.43 -1.71
C TYR A 123 -5.18 4.44 -0.86
N ARG A 124 -6.49 4.52 -1.04
CA ARG A 124 -7.35 5.48 -0.35
C ARG A 124 -8.70 4.89 -0.03
N LEU A 125 -9.21 5.18 1.16
CA LEU A 125 -10.59 4.92 1.49
C LEU A 125 -11.46 6.12 1.12
N LYS A 126 -12.65 5.84 0.61
CA LYS A 126 -13.70 6.82 0.35
C LYS A 126 -15.02 6.32 0.93
N GLN A 127 -15.82 7.23 1.41
CA GLN A 127 -17.17 6.88 1.85
C GLN A 127 -18.03 6.52 0.65
N ASN A 128 -18.80 5.43 0.78
CA ASN A 128 -19.77 5.05 -0.27
C ASN A 128 -20.85 6.14 -0.40
N PRO A 129 -21.07 6.69 -1.61
CA PRO A 129 -22.04 7.78 -1.81
C PRO A 129 -23.49 7.38 -1.57
N GLN A 130 -23.83 6.09 -1.67
CA GLN A 130 -25.17 5.58 -1.47
C GLN A 130 -25.42 5.08 -0.05
N ARG A 131 -24.36 4.69 0.65
CA ARG A 131 -24.40 4.14 2.01
C ARG A 131 -23.26 4.73 2.84
N SER A 132 -23.58 5.70 3.63
CA SER A 132 -22.62 6.43 4.45
C SER A 132 -21.91 5.59 5.53
N ASP A 133 -22.36 4.37 5.78
CA ASP A 133 -21.84 3.45 6.76
C ASP A 133 -20.77 2.49 6.20
N PHE A 134 -20.47 2.56 4.90
CA PHE A 134 -19.45 1.75 4.25
C PHE A 134 -18.32 2.60 3.70
N LEU A 135 -17.11 2.08 3.85
CA LEU A 135 -15.92 2.61 3.21
C LEU A 135 -15.53 1.71 2.04
N GLU A 136 -15.15 2.33 0.97
CA GLU A 136 -14.69 1.71 -0.27
C GLU A 136 -13.18 1.91 -0.41
N LEU A 137 -12.44 0.83 -0.64
CA LEU A 137 -11.02 0.89 -0.91
C LEU A 137 -10.78 1.06 -2.40
N TYR A 138 -10.08 2.12 -2.74
CA TYR A 138 -9.65 2.43 -4.09
C TYR A 138 -8.14 2.32 -4.21
N ARG A 139 -7.68 1.78 -5.32
CA ARG A 139 -6.31 1.90 -5.79
C ARG A 139 -6.25 2.99 -6.86
N ARG A 140 -5.44 4.01 -6.60
CA ARG A 140 -5.09 5.03 -7.58
C ARG A 140 -3.91 4.52 -8.42
N GLU A 141 -3.89 4.82 -9.68
CA GLU A 141 -2.72 4.61 -10.53
C GLU A 141 -2.59 5.79 -11.50
N ASP A 142 -1.38 6.34 -11.58
CA ASP A 142 -0.98 7.27 -12.61
C ASP A 142 0.17 6.66 -13.40
N ALA A 143 0.01 6.64 -14.72
CA ALA A 143 1.00 6.08 -15.61
C ALA A 143 2.21 7.02 -15.84
N LEU A 144 2.12 8.27 -15.42
CA LEU A 144 3.17 9.26 -15.51
C LEU A 144 3.60 9.67 -14.11
N VAL A 145 4.90 9.83 -13.92
CA VAL A 145 5.48 10.43 -12.73
C VAL A 145 5.88 11.83 -13.10
N ASP A 146 5.26 12.82 -12.50
CA ASP A 146 5.49 14.23 -12.76
C ASP A 146 6.06 14.99 -11.56
N ASP A 147 6.15 16.31 -11.66
CA ASP A 147 6.74 17.19 -10.63
C ASP A 147 5.83 17.36 -9.39
N ASP A 148 4.54 16.97 -9.48
CA ASP A 148 3.56 17.06 -8.40
C ASP A 148 2.98 15.64 -8.10
N PRO A 149 3.79 14.75 -7.54
CA PRO A 149 3.43 13.36 -7.40
C PRO A 149 2.20 13.18 -6.50
N PHE A 150 1.46 12.09 -6.73
CA PHE A 150 0.36 11.60 -5.91
C PHE A 150 -0.97 12.38 -6.02
N ARG A 151 -1.15 13.27 -6.98
CA ARG A 151 -2.39 14.07 -7.14
C ARG A 151 -3.35 13.51 -8.17
N ASP A 152 -2.89 13.30 -9.38
CA ASP A 152 -3.71 12.89 -10.51
C ASP A 152 -3.86 11.38 -10.63
N GLY A 153 -4.28 10.87 -11.76
CA GLY A 153 -4.43 9.47 -12.03
C GLY A 153 -5.86 8.94 -11.96
N SER A 154 -5.99 7.66 -12.17
CA SER A 154 -7.26 6.95 -12.24
C SER A 154 -7.48 6.05 -11.03
N TYR A 155 -8.74 5.94 -10.59
CA TYR A 155 -9.12 5.16 -9.42
C TYR A 155 -9.84 3.89 -9.82
N ALA A 156 -9.37 2.75 -9.33
CA ALA A 156 -10.03 1.46 -9.44
C ALA A 156 -10.56 1.02 -8.07
N LEU A 157 -11.85 0.66 -8.01
CA LEU A 157 -12.44 0.10 -6.80
C LEU A 157 -11.88 -1.31 -6.58
N ILE A 158 -11.29 -1.55 -5.40
CA ILE A 158 -10.81 -2.87 -4.98
C ILE A 158 -11.88 -3.60 -4.20
N TYR A 159 -12.45 -2.95 -3.19
CA TYR A 159 -13.47 -3.55 -2.33
C TYR A 159 -14.36 -2.49 -1.67
N ASP A 160 -15.64 -2.83 -1.45
CA ASP A 160 -16.69 -1.89 -1.07
C ASP A 160 -17.14 -1.99 0.40
N ARG A 161 -16.49 -2.82 1.22
CA ARG A 161 -16.88 -3.06 2.62
C ARG A 161 -15.71 -3.07 3.58
N ILE A 162 -14.89 -2.06 3.49
CA ILE A 162 -13.81 -1.83 4.44
C ILE A 162 -14.38 -1.14 5.69
N VAL A 163 -13.91 -1.57 6.85
CA VAL A 163 -14.24 -0.95 8.13
C VAL A 163 -13.14 0.02 8.53
N SER A 164 -11.88 -0.40 8.45
CA SER A 164 -10.71 0.45 8.69
C SER A 164 -9.51 -0.01 7.88
N LEU A 165 -8.63 0.92 7.61
CA LEU A 165 -7.30 0.72 7.06
C LEU A 165 -6.35 1.62 7.84
N ASP A 166 -5.47 1.02 8.65
CA ASP A 166 -4.47 1.71 9.44
C ASP A 166 -3.08 1.26 9.01
N ILE A 167 -2.17 2.20 8.77
CA ILE A 167 -0.83 1.92 8.25
C ILE A 167 0.21 2.58 9.15
N GLN A 168 1.15 1.79 9.63
CA GLN A 168 2.22 2.23 10.51
C GLN A 168 3.59 1.98 9.90
N TYR A 169 4.54 2.86 10.19
CA TYR A 169 5.86 2.88 9.61
C TYR A 169 6.93 2.75 10.69
N ALA A 170 7.91 1.89 10.47
CA ALA A 170 9.06 1.74 11.35
C ALA A 170 10.31 2.33 10.72
N LYS A 171 11.03 3.19 11.44
CA LYS A 171 12.24 3.87 10.95
C LYS A 171 13.48 2.97 11.00
N ARG A 172 13.60 2.17 12.06
CA ARG A 172 14.82 1.37 12.34
C ARG A 172 14.46 -0.02 12.86
N PRO A 173 15.35 -1.00 12.64
CA PRO A 173 15.25 -2.32 13.22
C PRO A 173 15.83 -2.30 14.65
N ASP A 174 15.14 -1.69 15.60
CA ASP A 174 15.53 -1.67 17.00
C ASP A 174 14.86 -2.82 17.76
N PHE A 175 15.37 -3.11 18.99
CA PHE A 175 14.82 -4.16 19.84
C PHE A 175 13.36 -3.86 20.22
N ASP A 176 13.05 -2.58 20.48
CA ASP A 176 11.69 -2.06 20.61
C ASP A 176 11.39 -1.22 19.36
N ILE A 177 10.63 -1.78 18.43
CA ILE A 177 10.24 -1.10 17.19
C ILE A 177 9.24 0.01 17.54
N PHE A 178 9.64 1.25 17.30
CA PHE A 178 8.74 2.39 17.37
C PHE A 178 8.00 2.55 16.04
N TRP A 179 6.69 2.57 16.11
CA TRP A 179 5.81 2.74 14.95
C TRP A 179 5.29 4.16 14.88
N GLU A 180 5.40 4.77 13.72
CA GLU A 180 4.90 6.11 13.38
C GLU A 180 3.67 5.96 12.47
N ASP A 181 2.66 6.80 12.66
CA ASP A 181 1.38 6.71 11.93
C ASP A 181 1.43 7.43 10.56
N SER A 182 2.50 8.16 10.27
CA SER A 182 2.71 8.84 8.99
C SER A 182 4.15 8.73 8.53
N TRP A 183 4.38 8.89 7.21
CA TRP A 183 5.71 8.84 6.63
C TRP A 183 5.79 9.73 5.40
N ASP A 184 6.88 10.48 5.28
CA ASP A 184 7.24 11.22 4.08
C ASP A 184 8.70 10.94 3.74
N SER A 185 8.94 10.20 2.66
CA SER A 185 10.29 9.79 2.28
C SER A 185 11.20 10.97 1.91
N LYS A 186 10.63 12.09 1.45
CA LYS A 186 11.39 13.32 1.16
C LYS A 186 11.84 14.01 2.44
N VAL A 187 11.00 14.04 3.46
CA VAL A 187 11.32 14.63 4.77
C VAL A 187 12.29 13.75 5.55
N GLU A 188 11.99 12.47 5.62
CA GLU A 188 12.79 11.47 6.34
C GLU A 188 14.11 11.12 5.64
N GLN A 189 14.26 11.51 4.38
CA GLN A 189 15.43 11.19 3.55
C GLN A 189 15.74 9.69 3.57
N SER A 190 14.70 8.87 3.67
CA SER A 190 14.82 7.41 3.70
C SER A 190 13.47 6.73 3.47
N LEU A 191 13.50 5.49 3.00
CA LEU A 191 12.35 4.59 3.08
C LEU A 191 12.26 3.98 4.49
N PRO A 192 11.07 3.63 4.98
CA PRO A 192 10.89 2.98 6.27
C PRO A 192 11.54 1.59 6.28
N PHE A 193 11.90 1.09 7.47
CA PHE A 193 12.39 -0.27 7.66
C PHE A 193 11.31 -1.30 7.40
N ALA A 194 10.12 -1.03 7.93
CA ALA A 194 8.96 -1.88 7.77
C ALA A 194 7.69 -1.03 7.71
N ILE A 195 6.70 -1.55 7.00
CA ILE A 195 5.34 -1.00 6.93
C ILE A 195 4.40 -2.05 7.48
N LYS A 196 3.58 -1.67 8.44
CA LYS A 196 2.60 -2.53 9.07
C LYS A 196 1.21 -2.06 8.67
N ILE A 197 0.41 -2.98 8.17
CA ILE A 197 -0.91 -2.69 7.64
C ILE A 197 -1.93 -3.47 8.46
N PHE A 198 -2.92 -2.77 8.97
CA PHE A 198 -4.12 -3.33 9.59
C PHE A 198 -5.30 -3.08 8.68
N LEU A 199 -5.97 -4.13 8.30
CA LEU A 199 -7.15 -4.08 7.45
C LEU A 199 -8.30 -4.76 8.16
N GLU A 200 -9.40 -4.05 8.40
CA GLU A 200 -10.63 -4.62 8.93
C GLU A 200 -11.73 -4.60 7.87
N ILE A 201 -12.33 -5.75 7.63
CA ILE A 201 -13.33 -5.97 6.59
C ILE A 201 -14.62 -6.48 7.23
N GLU A 202 -15.75 -5.93 6.82
CA GLU A 202 -17.06 -6.41 7.21
C GLU A 202 -17.44 -7.65 6.39
N ILE A 203 -17.94 -8.71 7.07
CA ILE A 203 -18.43 -9.91 6.40
C ILE A 203 -19.70 -9.56 5.63
N GLN A 204 -19.66 -9.79 4.33
CA GLN A 204 -20.74 -9.47 3.43
C GLN A 204 -21.91 -10.48 3.56
N PRO A 205 -23.08 -10.11 4.10
CA PRO A 205 -24.25 -10.97 3.99
C PRO A 205 -24.71 -11.02 2.53
N ARG A 206 -25.06 -12.21 2.03
CA ARG A 206 -25.63 -12.33 0.70
C ARG A 206 -26.95 -11.51 0.62
N ARG A 207 -27.14 -10.86 -0.52
CA ARG A 207 -28.23 -9.89 -0.80
C ARG A 207 -29.64 -10.30 -0.40
N SER A 208 -29.91 -11.60 -0.24
CA SER A 208 -31.24 -12.12 0.11
C SER A 208 -31.63 -11.97 1.59
N ILE A 209 -30.67 -11.62 2.48
CA ILE A 209 -30.88 -11.62 3.93
C ILE A 209 -30.47 -10.27 4.57
N GLU A 210 -30.05 -9.29 3.81
CA GLU A 210 -29.82 -7.95 4.33
C GLU A 210 -31.15 -7.37 4.85
N SER A 211 -31.47 -7.71 6.08
CA SER A 211 -32.44 -6.89 6.82
C SER A 211 -31.71 -5.57 7.10
N LEU A 212 -32.22 -4.50 6.48
CA LEU A 212 -31.74 -3.12 6.58
C LEU A 212 -31.64 -2.57 8.02
N ASN A 213 -31.92 -3.39 9.03
CA ASN A 213 -32.02 -3.02 10.43
C ASN A 213 -30.96 -3.61 11.36
N ILE A 214 -29.90 -4.24 10.83
CA ILE A 214 -28.78 -4.66 11.70
C ILE A 214 -27.96 -3.42 12.04
N ILE A 215 -28.02 -3.02 13.31
CA ILE A 215 -27.21 -1.92 13.85
C ILE A 215 -25.73 -2.25 13.58
N GLN A 216 -24.97 -1.26 13.08
CA GLN A 216 -23.54 -1.39 12.72
C GLN A 216 -22.70 -2.14 13.75
N ALA A 217 -23.00 -1.97 15.05
CA ALA A 217 -22.27 -2.61 16.17
C ALA A 217 -22.34 -4.15 16.18
N ASN A 218 -23.29 -4.76 15.47
CA ASN A 218 -23.50 -6.22 15.50
C ASN A 218 -23.07 -6.93 14.19
N ARG A 219 -22.40 -6.21 13.28
CA ARG A 219 -21.91 -6.82 12.03
C ARG A 219 -20.61 -7.57 12.29
N ALA A 220 -20.51 -8.78 11.81
CA ALA A 220 -19.30 -9.57 11.94
C ALA A 220 -18.17 -8.98 11.09
N ARG A 221 -16.95 -8.95 11.63
CA ARG A 221 -15.78 -8.35 10.99
C ARG A 221 -14.62 -9.33 11.04
N LEU A 222 -13.74 -9.23 10.08
CA LEU A 222 -12.46 -9.93 10.04
C LEU A 222 -11.34 -8.92 9.97
N SER A 223 -10.33 -9.13 10.81
CA SER A 223 -9.14 -8.28 10.87
C SER A 223 -7.95 -9.04 10.28
N PHE A 224 -7.20 -8.37 9.43
CA PHE A 224 -6.00 -8.87 8.81
C PHE A 224 -4.85 -7.94 9.13
N THR A 225 -3.69 -8.50 9.40
CA THR A 225 -2.48 -7.72 9.68
C THR A 225 -1.35 -8.26 8.86
N ASP A 226 -0.57 -7.36 8.27
CA ASP A 226 0.62 -7.68 7.54
C ASP A 226 1.77 -6.76 7.91
N VAL A 227 3.00 -7.28 7.92
CA VAL A 227 4.23 -6.52 8.17
C VAL A 227 5.18 -6.75 7.01
N ILE A 228 5.43 -5.71 6.25
CA ILE A 228 6.23 -5.75 5.04
C ILE A 228 7.57 -5.08 5.33
N HIS A 229 8.66 -5.83 5.21
CA HIS A 229 10.01 -5.31 5.41
C HIS A 229 10.58 -4.80 4.10
N ILE A 230 11.09 -3.57 4.11
CA ILE A 230 11.81 -3.01 2.95
C ILE A 230 13.28 -3.40 3.07
N PRO A 231 13.85 -4.12 2.09
CA PRO A 231 15.23 -4.58 2.12
C PRO A 231 16.24 -3.43 2.31
N GLU A 232 17.31 -3.71 3.04
CA GLU A 232 18.33 -2.70 3.34
C GLU A 232 18.97 -2.10 2.09
N GLU A 233 19.13 -2.90 1.04
CA GLU A 233 19.68 -2.45 -0.25
C GLU A 233 18.86 -1.32 -0.87
N LYS A 234 17.53 -1.37 -0.76
CA LYS A 234 16.64 -0.31 -1.23
C LYS A 234 16.75 0.95 -0.38
N ARG A 235 16.84 0.80 0.94
CA ARG A 235 16.97 1.90 1.90
C ARG A 235 18.35 2.53 1.86
N TRP A 236 19.39 1.72 1.66
CA TRP A 236 20.79 2.17 1.60
C TRP A 236 21.02 3.12 0.40
N ARG A 237 20.52 2.76 -0.78
CA ARG A 237 20.63 3.61 -1.98
C ARG A 237 19.97 4.96 -1.80
N PHE A 238 18.87 5.01 -1.08
CA PHE A 238 18.18 6.26 -0.78
C PHE A 238 18.99 7.18 0.16
N ARG A 239 19.75 6.59 1.11
CA ARG A 239 20.54 7.35 2.08
C ARG A 239 21.90 7.81 1.57
N HIS A 240 22.49 7.05 0.70
CA HIS A 240 23.82 7.28 0.19
C HIS A 240 23.73 7.52 -1.30
N HIS A 241 23.94 8.77 -1.70
CA HIS A 241 24.10 9.09 -3.12
C HIS A 241 25.17 8.15 -3.69
N PHE A 242 24.76 7.22 -4.51
CA PHE A 242 25.68 6.38 -5.24
C PHE A 242 26.42 7.26 -6.25
N GLN A 243 27.60 7.75 -5.87
CA GLN A 243 28.52 8.24 -6.86
C GLN A 243 29.06 7.00 -7.59
N PRO A 244 28.72 6.79 -8.85
CA PRO A 244 29.35 5.72 -9.62
C PRO A 244 30.86 5.94 -9.53
N GLY A 245 31.55 4.96 -8.94
CA GLY A 245 33.00 5.01 -8.83
C GLY A 245 33.52 5.28 -10.24
N ARG A 246 34.24 6.36 -10.40
CA ARG A 246 34.94 6.64 -11.64
C ARG A 246 35.84 5.43 -11.83
N LEU A 247 35.57 4.62 -12.84
CA LEU A 247 36.53 3.65 -13.32
C LEU A 247 37.74 4.49 -13.70
N VAL A 248 38.76 4.51 -12.85
CA VAL A 248 40.07 5.03 -13.24
C VAL A 248 40.51 4.05 -14.28
N ASP A 249 40.46 4.48 -15.52
CA ASP A 249 41.06 3.75 -16.61
C ASP A 249 42.49 3.46 -16.20
N ALA A 250 42.81 2.20 -15.97
CA ALA A 250 44.16 1.70 -15.80
C ALA A 250 44.85 1.82 -17.17
N GLN A 251 45.09 3.04 -17.58
CA GLN A 251 45.75 3.36 -18.82
C GLN A 251 46.93 4.29 -18.54
N ASP A 252 48.09 3.82 -18.90
CA ASP A 252 49.37 4.50 -19.00
C ASP A 252 50.36 4.40 -17.80
N ASP A 253 50.66 3.17 -17.37
CA ASP A 253 52.00 2.89 -16.83
C ASP A 253 52.92 2.16 -17.84
N SER A 254 52.77 2.45 -19.12
CA SER A 254 53.67 1.89 -20.16
C SER A 254 54.20 2.95 -21.11
N ALA A 255 54.90 3.97 -20.57
CA ALA A 255 55.80 4.77 -21.44
C ALA A 255 56.87 5.45 -20.55
N GLY A 256 58.04 4.86 -20.45
CA GLY A 256 59.14 5.58 -19.81
C GLY A 256 60.34 4.70 -19.45
N THR A 257 60.70 3.74 -20.31
CA THR A 257 62.05 3.23 -20.34
C THR A 257 62.86 3.98 -21.38
N GLY A 258 63.93 4.60 -20.93
CA GLY A 258 65.01 5.11 -21.75
C GLY A 258 65.30 6.57 -21.45
N ASP A 259 66.34 6.94 -20.83
CA ASP A 259 67.71 6.95 -21.28
C ASP A 259 68.65 7.46 -20.19
N ALA A 260 69.77 6.87 -20.11
CA ALA A 260 70.88 7.21 -19.22
C ALA A 260 71.67 8.40 -19.77
N GLY A 261 72.25 9.19 -18.88
CA GLY A 261 73.46 9.93 -19.24
C GLY A 261 73.57 11.34 -18.74
N GLY A 262 74.58 11.58 -17.92
CA GLY A 262 75.26 12.82 -17.92
C GLY A 262 75.29 13.68 -16.67
N THR A 263 76.17 13.37 -15.76
CA THR A 263 77.21 14.22 -15.13
C THR A 263 77.02 15.74 -15.08
N GLY A 264 77.25 16.32 -13.91
CA GLY A 264 77.77 17.68 -13.81
C GLY A 264 77.23 18.48 -12.64
N ASP A 265 77.88 18.43 -11.59
CA ASP A 265 78.52 19.42 -10.71
C ASP A 265 77.90 20.81 -10.53
N ALA A 266 78.08 21.20 -9.28
CA ALA A 266 78.40 22.51 -8.69
C ALA A 266 77.27 23.38 -8.15
N MET A 267 77.25 23.40 -6.81
CA MET A 267 77.59 24.50 -5.89
C MET A 267 76.94 25.88 -6.09
N SER A 268 76.43 26.30 -5.02
CA SER A 268 76.61 27.48 -4.15
C SER A 268 75.33 28.26 -3.89
N ASP A 269 75.04 28.38 -2.62
CA ASP A 269 75.04 29.53 -1.73
C ASP A 269 74.11 30.68 -2.06
N ASP A 270 73.36 31.00 -1.16
CA ASP A 270 73.34 32.14 -0.22
C ASP A 270 71.96 32.76 -0.03
N ALA A 271 71.50 32.73 1.14
CA ALA A 271 71.22 33.77 2.14
C ALA A 271 70.18 34.87 1.87
N THR A 272 69.52 35.09 3.01
CA THR A 272 68.85 36.36 3.46
C THR A 272 67.53 36.71 2.81
N GLY A 273 66.49 36.95 3.53
CA GLY A 273 66.25 37.67 4.76
C GLY A 273 65.04 38.58 4.60
N GLY A 274 64.26 38.80 5.63
CA GLY A 274 63.37 39.98 5.73
C GLY A 274 61.89 39.64 5.97
N SER A 275 61.46 39.48 7.16
CA SER A 275 60.72 40.29 8.12
C SER A 275 59.73 41.31 7.55
N GLY A 276 58.52 41.28 8.12
CA GLY A 276 57.54 42.37 8.06
C GLY A 276 56.12 41.94 8.44
N LEU A 277 55.81 41.85 9.64
CA LEU A 277 54.90 42.50 10.57
C LEU A 277 53.83 43.41 9.94
N GLY A 278 52.54 43.21 10.31
CA GLY A 278 51.54 44.23 10.17
C GLY A 278 50.08 43.74 10.32
N ALA A 279 49.64 43.60 11.56
CA ALA A 279 48.23 43.81 11.91
C ALA A 279 48.14 45.26 12.43
N PRO A 280 46.98 45.88 12.78
CA PRO A 280 45.60 45.37 12.99
C PRO A 280 44.50 46.40 12.65
N SER A 281 43.28 46.07 13.14
CA SER A 281 42.13 46.97 13.51
C SER A 281 41.21 47.41 12.37
N GLY A 282 39.91 47.37 12.53
CA GLY A 282 39.02 47.86 13.49
C GLY A 282 37.57 47.64 13.11
N SER A 283 36.84 47.30 14.05
CA SER A 283 35.49 47.55 14.48
C SER A 283 34.56 48.43 13.63
N ARG A 284 33.30 47.98 13.47
CA ARG A 284 32.12 48.67 13.99
C ARG A 284 30.82 47.93 13.66
N ASN A 285 30.10 47.60 14.69
CA ASN A 285 28.68 47.60 14.96
C ASN A 285 27.83 48.43 14.01
N GLU A 286 26.67 47.89 13.66
CA GLU A 286 25.40 48.61 13.83
C GLU A 286 24.22 47.62 13.74
N GLU A 287 23.37 47.74 14.75
CA GLU A 287 22.12 47.02 15.02
C GLU A 287 20.94 47.75 14.32
N PRO A 288 19.70 47.16 14.34
CA PRO A 288 18.63 47.36 13.36
C PRO A 288 17.66 48.48 13.71
N PRO A 289 16.62 48.73 12.95
CA PRO A 289 15.39 49.22 13.53
C PRO A 289 14.16 48.34 13.23
N LYS A 290 13.29 48.40 14.22
CA LYS A 290 11.96 47.88 14.38
C LYS A 290 10.89 48.65 13.59
N GLU A 291 9.75 47.95 13.45
CA GLU A 291 8.35 48.44 13.44
C GLU A 291 7.82 49.18 12.20
N ASN A 292 6.87 48.55 11.55
CA ASN A 292 5.41 48.79 11.76
C ASN A 292 4.59 47.64 11.22
#